data_b8772a2fb32ef72536277b22c6db4e4c
#
_entry.id   b8772a2fb32ef72536277b22c6db4e4c
#
_cell.length_a   1.000
_cell.length_b   1.000
_cell.length_c   1.000
_cell.angle_alpha   90.00
_cell.angle_beta   90.00
_cell.angle_gamma   90.00
#
_symmetry.space_group_name_H-M   'P 1'
#
loop_
_entity.id
_entity.type
_entity.pdbx_description
1 polymer ?
#
loop_
_entity_poly.entity_id
_entity_poly.type
_entity_poly.pdbx_seq_one_letter_code
_entity_poly.pdbx_strand_id
1 'polypeptide(L)'
;MNRTKEPQTWLQRLENLHPYETLLYLGMLGSGLIFVFLVAAFLFSGLNQLEGLNHRIPVAFLISTFMLILSGYTATKMRLHYQEENIPKLERALRNTFMLGVIFTVLQFAGWKELQDMGINFRGLPSGSFLYLLSGIHIFHLLGAMIFAVILLLQLRKTQEDGIRKLILVTNPFEKMRIRLFTVYWHFMDAVWLILFFLFILSF
;
A
#
# COMPACT_ATOMS: atom_id res chain seq x y z
N MET A 1 23.07 -38.74 14.58
CA MET A 1 24.03 -37.63 14.41
C MET A 1 23.21 -36.35 14.19
N ASN A 2 22.81 -35.69 15.31
CA ASN A 2 22.01 -34.45 15.26
C ASN A 2 22.97 -33.30 14.91
N ARG A 3 22.93 -32.84 13.64
CA ARG A 3 23.52 -31.55 13.28
C ARG A 3 22.60 -30.46 13.87
N THR A 4 23.01 -29.87 14.97
CA THR A 4 22.47 -28.60 15.46
C THR A 4 22.64 -27.59 14.33
N LYS A 5 21.54 -27.15 13.70
CA LYS A 5 21.55 -26.06 12.74
C LYS A 5 22.03 -24.83 13.49
N GLU A 6 23.22 -24.36 13.21
CA GLU A 6 23.71 -23.07 13.71
C GLU A 6 22.69 -21.98 13.34
N PRO A 7 22.43 -21.02 14.26
CA PRO A 7 21.51 -19.92 13.96
C PRO A 7 22.07 -19.14 12.79
N GLN A 8 21.34 -19.16 11.67
CA GLN A 8 21.72 -18.41 10.47
C GLN A 8 21.85 -16.93 10.82
N THR A 9 22.98 -16.32 10.51
CA THR A 9 23.20 -14.89 10.64
C THR A 9 22.22 -14.14 9.73
N TRP A 10 21.89 -12.88 10.08
CA TRP A 10 20.99 -12.06 9.28
C TRP A 10 21.47 -11.88 7.82
N LEU A 11 22.82 -11.85 7.59
CA LEU A 11 23.42 -11.81 6.25
C LEU A 11 23.10 -13.08 5.45
N GLN A 12 23.25 -14.26 6.03
CA GLN A 12 22.92 -15.54 5.39
C GLN A 12 21.42 -15.66 5.07
N ARG A 13 20.56 -15.02 5.87
CA ARG A 13 19.12 -14.95 5.56
C ARG A 13 18.84 -14.04 4.36
N LEU A 14 19.59 -12.95 4.19
CA LEU A 14 19.47 -12.07 3.00
C LEU A 14 19.96 -12.75 1.74
N GLU A 15 21.09 -13.49 1.79
CA GLU A 15 21.63 -14.24 0.66
C GLU A 15 20.68 -15.35 0.18
N ASN A 16 19.88 -15.92 1.07
CA ASN A 16 18.92 -16.99 0.76
C ASN A 16 17.53 -16.46 0.36
N LEU A 17 17.32 -15.13 0.24
CA LEU A 17 16.07 -14.58 -0.24
C LEU A 17 15.90 -14.85 -1.73
N HIS A 18 14.65 -15.13 -2.12
CA HIS A 18 14.31 -15.24 -3.53
C HIS A 18 14.52 -13.89 -4.24
N PRO A 19 15.04 -13.82 -5.47
CA PRO A 19 15.29 -12.55 -6.18
C PRO A 19 14.10 -11.59 -6.22
N TYR A 20 12.88 -12.10 -6.35
CA TYR A 20 11.65 -11.28 -6.29
C TYR A 20 11.42 -10.65 -4.93
N GLU A 21 11.74 -11.33 -3.83
CA GLU A 21 11.65 -10.78 -2.48
C GLU A 21 12.65 -9.63 -2.30
N THR A 22 13.89 -9.87 -2.71
CA THR A 22 14.96 -8.87 -2.63
C THR A 22 14.61 -7.63 -3.44
N LEU A 23 14.11 -7.81 -4.67
CA LEU A 23 13.69 -6.69 -5.54
C LEU A 23 12.55 -5.88 -4.90
N LEU A 24 11.54 -6.55 -4.34
CA LEU A 24 10.43 -5.87 -3.68
C LEU A 24 10.89 -5.07 -2.46
N TYR A 25 11.69 -5.69 -1.57
CA TYR A 25 12.18 -4.99 -0.38
C TYR A 25 13.09 -3.82 -0.72
N LEU A 26 13.92 -3.96 -1.75
CA LEU A 26 14.75 -2.86 -2.25
C LEU A 26 13.89 -1.73 -2.83
N GLY A 27 12.85 -2.08 -3.58
CA GLY A 27 11.87 -1.11 -4.10
C GLY A 27 11.11 -0.38 -2.99
N MET A 28 10.68 -1.11 -1.94
CA MET A 28 10.04 -0.51 -0.75
C MET A 28 11.00 0.42 -0.01
N LEU A 29 12.25 0.01 0.17
CA LEU A 29 13.28 0.85 0.80
C LEU A 29 13.50 2.13 0.00
N GLY A 30 13.72 2.02 -1.33
CA GLY A 30 13.92 3.17 -2.21
C GLY A 30 12.73 4.12 -2.21
N SER A 31 11.50 3.58 -2.34
CA SER A 31 10.29 4.40 -2.28
C SER A 31 10.08 5.02 -0.90
N GLY A 32 10.34 4.28 0.17
CA GLY A 32 10.30 4.80 1.55
C GLY A 32 11.26 5.98 1.76
N LEU A 33 12.48 5.90 1.24
CA LEU A 33 13.44 7.00 1.28
C LEU A 33 12.93 8.24 0.52
N ILE A 34 12.32 8.05 -0.65
CA ILE A 34 11.71 9.16 -1.41
C ILE A 34 10.64 9.85 -0.56
N PHE A 35 9.74 9.09 0.08
CA PHE A 35 8.73 9.66 0.97
C PHE A 35 9.35 10.41 2.15
N VAL A 36 10.38 9.86 2.79
CA VAL A 36 11.07 10.51 3.91
C VAL A 36 11.68 11.85 3.48
N PHE A 37 12.38 11.90 2.33
CA PHE A 37 12.94 13.13 1.82
C PHE A 37 11.88 14.17 1.45
N LEU A 38 10.78 13.75 0.83
CA LEU A 38 9.67 14.64 0.48
C LEU A 38 8.95 15.17 1.72
N VAL A 39 8.75 14.35 2.74
CA VAL A 39 8.21 14.77 4.04
C VAL A 39 9.15 15.76 4.72
N ALA A 40 10.44 15.49 4.74
CA ALA A 40 11.42 16.42 5.26
C ALA A 40 11.38 17.77 4.51
N ALA A 41 11.36 17.75 3.18
CA ALA A 41 11.25 18.96 2.36
C ALA A 41 9.94 19.73 2.65
N PHE A 42 8.82 19.02 2.83
CA PHE A 42 7.55 19.63 3.23
C PHE A 42 7.65 20.33 4.58
N LEU A 43 8.23 19.68 5.59
CA LEU A 43 8.42 20.27 6.92
C LEU A 43 9.34 21.49 6.89
N PHE A 44 10.40 21.45 6.09
CA PHE A 44 11.32 22.59 5.92
C PHE A 44 10.73 23.74 5.09
N SER A 45 9.77 23.48 4.20
CA SER A 45 9.10 24.53 3.40
C SER A 45 8.17 25.43 4.22
N GLY A 46 7.96 25.12 5.49
CA GLY A 46 7.21 25.89 6.47
C GLY A 46 5.76 25.45 6.62
N LEU A 47 5.48 24.74 7.69
CA LEU A 47 4.12 24.40 8.12
C LEU A 47 3.28 25.66 8.35
N ASN A 48 3.92 26.75 8.81
CA ASN A 48 3.29 28.01 9.16
C ASN A 48 2.65 28.77 7.98
N GLN A 49 2.86 28.36 6.75
CA GLN A 49 2.27 29.01 5.58
C GLN A 49 0.76 28.67 5.41
N LEU A 50 0.29 27.60 6.03
CA LEU A 50 -1.13 27.20 6.04
C LEU A 50 -1.85 27.68 7.29
N GLU A 51 -1.13 28.01 8.38
CA GLU A 51 -1.73 28.44 9.67
C GLU A 51 -2.55 29.74 9.59
N GLY A 52 -2.38 30.55 8.55
CA GLY A 52 -3.16 31.77 8.34
C GLY A 52 -4.50 31.58 7.65
N LEU A 53 -4.77 30.38 7.16
CA LEU A 53 -5.95 30.03 6.42
C LEU A 53 -6.78 29.10 7.31
N ASN A 54 -7.94 29.55 7.76
CA ASN A 54 -8.88 28.78 8.60
C ASN A 54 -9.45 27.59 7.80
N HIS A 55 -8.57 26.68 7.35
CA HIS A 55 -8.90 25.56 6.47
C HIS A 55 -9.26 24.33 7.28
N ARG A 56 -10.32 23.68 6.84
CA ARG A 56 -10.73 22.37 7.38
C ARG A 56 -10.07 21.26 6.55
N ILE A 57 -9.70 20.17 7.21
CA ILE A 57 -9.23 18.97 6.51
C ILE A 57 -10.32 18.53 5.54
N PRO A 58 -9.97 18.23 4.25
CA PRO A 58 -10.90 17.67 3.29
C PRO A 58 -11.59 16.42 3.82
N VAL A 59 -12.92 16.39 3.79
CA VAL A 59 -13.70 15.26 4.31
C VAL A 59 -13.40 14.00 3.52
N ALA A 60 -13.12 14.12 2.23
CA ALA A 60 -12.74 13.00 1.39
C ALA A 60 -11.47 12.30 1.88
N PHE A 61 -10.48 13.03 2.44
CA PHE A 61 -9.26 12.41 3.01
C PHE A 61 -9.54 11.62 4.29
N LEU A 62 -10.47 12.08 5.12
CA LEU A 62 -10.89 11.33 6.30
C LEU A 62 -11.57 10.01 5.91
N ILE A 63 -12.52 10.07 4.98
CA ILE A 63 -13.25 8.90 4.50
C ILE A 63 -12.30 7.93 3.81
N SER A 64 -11.41 8.43 2.94
CA SER A 64 -10.44 7.59 2.23
C SER A 64 -9.48 6.86 3.18
N THR A 65 -9.04 7.53 4.25
CA THR A 65 -8.18 6.91 5.26
C THR A 65 -8.91 5.76 5.97
N PHE A 66 -10.19 5.91 6.29
CA PHE A 66 -11.00 4.83 6.85
C PHE A 66 -11.12 3.65 5.86
N MET A 67 -11.36 3.92 4.57
CA MET A 67 -11.41 2.88 3.53
C MET A 67 -10.08 2.14 3.39
N LEU A 68 -8.96 2.86 3.53
CA LEU A 68 -7.63 2.26 3.46
C LEU A 68 -7.37 1.31 4.65
N ILE A 69 -7.69 1.73 5.88
CA ILE A 69 -7.57 0.88 7.08
C ILE A 69 -8.39 -0.40 6.90
N LEU A 70 -9.61 -0.28 6.38
CA LEU A 70 -10.48 -1.43 6.10
C LEU A 70 -9.86 -2.34 5.03
N SER A 71 -9.19 -1.77 4.01
CA SER A 71 -8.50 -2.54 2.98
C SER A 71 -7.30 -3.33 3.55
N GLY A 72 -6.53 -2.73 4.46
CA GLY A 72 -5.46 -3.42 5.19
C GLY A 72 -5.97 -4.60 6.01
N TYR A 73 -7.11 -4.44 6.68
CA TYR A 73 -7.74 -5.56 7.39
C TYR A 73 -8.14 -6.71 6.46
N THR A 74 -8.70 -6.41 5.28
CA THR A 74 -9.03 -7.46 4.29
C THR A 74 -7.77 -8.09 3.70
N ALA A 75 -6.70 -7.32 3.48
CA ALA A 75 -5.42 -7.84 3.01
C ALA A 75 -4.78 -8.82 4.01
N THR A 76 -4.85 -8.54 5.31
CA THR A 76 -4.36 -9.46 6.36
C THR A 76 -5.05 -10.83 6.28
N LYS A 77 -6.36 -10.87 5.99
CA LYS A 77 -7.12 -12.12 5.88
C LYS A 77 -6.69 -12.99 4.70
N MET A 78 -6.06 -12.43 3.68
CA MET A 78 -5.59 -13.21 2.52
C MET A 78 -4.61 -14.30 2.93
N ARG A 79 -3.66 -13.98 3.81
CA ARG A 79 -2.66 -14.94 4.30
C ARG A 79 -3.32 -16.10 5.06
N LEU A 80 -4.32 -15.79 5.89
CA LEU A 80 -5.08 -16.80 6.64
C LEU A 80 -5.83 -17.73 5.69
N HIS A 81 -6.60 -17.17 4.75
CA HIS A 81 -7.38 -17.98 3.80
C HIS A 81 -6.53 -18.81 2.85
N TYR A 82 -5.31 -18.32 2.53
CA TYR A 82 -4.35 -19.14 1.79
C TYR A 82 -3.86 -20.35 2.62
N GLN A 83 -3.58 -20.16 3.92
CA GLN A 83 -3.16 -21.24 4.82
C GLN A 83 -4.28 -22.27 5.06
N GLU A 84 -5.54 -21.82 5.04
CA GLU A 84 -6.74 -22.67 5.13
C GLU A 84 -7.07 -23.36 3.80
N GLU A 85 -6.28 -23.16 2.75
CA GLU A 85 -6.51 -23.67 1.39
C GLU A 85 -7.89 -23.29 0.80
N ASN A 86 -8.48 -22.20 1.34
CA ASN A 86 -9.80 -21.74 0.97
C ASN A 86 -9.73 -20.69 -0.14
N ILE A 87 -9.56 -21.16 -1.38
CA ILE A 87 -9.39 -20.29 -2.55
C ILE A 87 -10.56 -19.33 -2.77
N PRO A 88 -11.86 -19.72 -2.59
CA PRO A 88 -12.96 -18.78 -2.74
C PRO A 88 -12.93 -17.63 -1.73
N LYS A 89 -12.53 -17.89 -0.47
CA LYS A 89 -12.38 -16.84 0.53
C LYS A 89 -11.16 -15.95 0.25
N LEU A 90 -10.06 -16.54 -0.22
CA LEU A 90 -8.86 -15.81 -0.63
C LEU A 90 -9.19 -14.83 -1.77
N GLU A 91 -9.89 -15.30 -2.82
CA GLU A 91 -10.32 -14.44 -3.94
C GLU A 91 -11.22 -13.31 -3.46
N ARG A 92 -12.18 -13.60 -2.58
CA ARG A 92 -13.08 -12.59 -2.01
C ARG A 92 -12.32 -11.54 -1.21
N ALA A 93 -11.35 -11.96 -0.38
CA ALA A 93 -10.51 -11.04 0.38
C ALA A 93 -9.69 -10.13 -0.54
N LEU A 94 -9.03 -10.69 -1.57
CA LEU A 94 -8.26 -9.93 -2.55
C LEU A 94 -9.14 -8.96 -3.35
N ARG A 95 -10.33 -9.40 -3.77
CA ARG A 95 -11.29 -8.54 -4.48
C ARG A 95 -11.76 -7.37 -3.61
N ASN A 96 -12.06 -7.63 -2.33
CA ASN A 96 -12.47 -6.57 -1.41
C ASN A 96 -11.32 -5.57 -1.18
N THR A 97 -10.09 -6.06 -0.97
CA THR A 97 -8.89 -5.21 -0.86
C THR A 97 -8.74 -4.33 -2.09
N PHE A 98 -8.84 -4.90 -3.29
CA PHE A 98 -8.78 -4.16 -4.55
C PHE A 98 -9.89 -3.11 -4.67
N MET A 99 -11.16 -3.46 -4.39
CA MET A 99 -12.28 -2.53 -4.48
C MET A 99 -12.14 -1.36 -3.50
N LEU A 100 -11.69 -1.63 -2.27
CA LEU A 100 -11.42 -0.58 -1.29
C LEU A 100 -10.28 0.34 -1.74
N GLY A 101 -9.25 -0.21 -2.40
CA GLY A 101 -8.19 0.58 -3.04
C GLY A 101 -8.71 1.48 -4.17
N VAL A 102 -9.64 0.99 -4.99
CA VAL A 102 -10.32 1.82 -6.03
C VAL A 102 -11.09 2.96 -5.36
N ILE A 103 -11.91 2.66 -4.35
CA ILE A 103 -12.68 3.67 -3.61
C ILE A 103 -11.75 4.71 -2.98
N PHE A 104 -10.66 4.27 -2.35
CA PHE A 104 -9.62 5.15 -1.82
C PHE A 104 -9.10 6.11 -2.90
N THR A 105 -8.71 5.58 -4.06
CA THR A 105 -8.15 6.38 -5.16
C THR A 105 -9.15 7.42 -5.68
N VAL A 106 -10.42 7.04 -5.84
CA VAL A 106 -11.48 7.99 -6.25
C VAL A 106 -11.67 9.09 -5.21
N LEU A 107 -11.67 8.74 -3.93
CA LEU A 107 -11.80 9.72 -2.83
C LEU A 107 -10.59 10.66 -2.75
N GLN A 108 -9.38 10.22 -3.16
CA GLN A 108 -8.23 11.10 -3.25
C GLN A 108 -8.43 12.21 -4.30
N PHE A 109 -8.97 11.89 -5.46
CA PHE A 109 -9.31 12.91 -6.47
C PHE A 109 -10.40 13.86 -5.98
N ALA A 110 -11.40 13.36 -5.23
CA ALA A 110 -12.39 14.21 -4.59
C ALA A 110 -11.75 15.15 -3.55
N GLY A 111 -10.81 14.65 -2.75
CA GLY A 111 -10.04 15.45 -1.80
C GLY A 111 -9.20 16.54 -2.47
N TRP A 112 -8.59 16.24 -3.63
CA TRP A 112 -7.89 17.26 -4.42
C TRP A 112 -8.83 18.36 -4.90
N LYS A 113 -10.06 18.02 -5.29
CA LYS A 113 -11.07 19.02 -5.65
C LYS A 113 -11.46 19.87 -4.45
N GLU A 114 -11.71 19.27 -3.27
CA GLU A 114 -11.99 20.01 -2.04
C GLU A 114 -10.83 20.99 -1.71
N LEU A 115 -9.56 20.57 -1.85
CA LEU A 115 -8.40 21.47 -1.67
C LEU A 115 -8.42 22.66 -2.64
N GLN A 116 -8.73 22.43 -3.91
CA GLN A 116 -8.85 23.50 -4.91
C GLN A 116 -9.97 24.47 -4.58
N ASP A 117 -11.13 23.97 -4.14
CA ASP A 117 -12.28 24.78 -3.73
C ASP A 117 -11.96 25.64 -2.49
N MET A 118 -11.04 25.19 -1.64
CA MET A 118 -10.47 25.96 -0.51
C MET A 118 -9.38 26.96 -0.93
N GLY A 119 -9.04 27.05 -2.21
CA GLY A 119 -7.97 27.94 -2.71
C GLY A 119 -6.55 27.37 -2.61
N ILE A 120 -6.38 26.12 -2.12
CA ILE A 120 -5.09 25.44 -2.08
C ILE A 120 -4.85 24.78 -3.43
N ASN A 121 -4.08 25.47 -4.28
CA ASN A 121 -3.78 25.01 -5.63
C ASN A 121 -2.39 24.41 -5.73
N PHE A 122 -2.19 23.48 -6.67
CA PHE A 122 -0.90 22.84 -6.94
C PHE A 122 0.21 23.87 -7.30
N ARG A 123 -0.15 24.96 -7.96
CA ARG A 123 0.77 26.06 -8.35
C ARG A 123 0.78 27.22 -7.34
N GLY A 124 0.20 27.03 -6.17
CA GLY A 124 0.11 28.04 -5.12
C GLY A 124 1.30 28.06 -4.17
N LEU A 125 1.00 28.07 -2.86
CA LEU A 125 2.03 28.01 -1.83
C LEU A 125 2.78 26.66 -1.86
N PRO A 126 4.10 26.65 -1.55
CA PRO A 126 4.91 25.43 -1.55
C PRO A 126 4.28 24.27 -0.73
N SER A 127 3.75 24.56 0.45
CA SER A 127 3.06 23.60 1.30
C SER A 127 1.85 22.94 0.62
N GLY A 128 1.03 23.70 -0.09
CA GLY A 128 -0.06 23.17 -0.91
C GLY A 128 0.44 22.24 -2.02
N SER A 129 1.49 22.63 -2.74
CA SER A 129 2.10 21.81 -3.80
C SER A 129 2.59 20.44 -3.29
N PHE A 130 3.19 20.41 -2.08
CA PHE A 130 3.64 19.17 -1.45
C PHE A 130 2.48 18.23 -1.09
N LEU A 131 1.31 18.74 -0.68
CA LEU A 131 0.13 17.90 -0.41
C LEU A 131 -0.28 17.11 -1.67
N TYR A 132 -0.35 17.77 -2.82
CA TYR A 132 -0.64 17.11 -4.09
C TYR A 132 0.47 16.15 -4.52
N LEU A 133 1.74 16.55 -4.37
CA LEU A 133 2.87 15.74 -4.77
C LEU A 133 2.95 14.44 -3.96
N LEU A 134 2.90 14.53 -2.63
CA LEU A 134 2.98 13.39 -1.72
C LEU A 134 1.84 12.41 -1.93
N SER A 135 0.58 12.92 -1.99
CA SER A 135 -0.58 12.08 -2.25
C SER A 135 -0.57 11.51 -3.67
N GLY A 136 -0.09 12.25 -4.67
CA GLY A 136 0.02 11.78 -6.05
C GLY A 136 1.03 10.66 -6.23
N ILE A 137 2.22 10.78 -5.64
CA ILE A 137 3.22 9.71 -5.64
C ILE A 137 2.70 8.48 -4.91
N HIS A 138 1.98 8.66 -3.79
CA HIS A 138 1.35 7.56 -3.09
C HIS A 138 0.33 6.82 -3.96
N ILE A 139 -0.57 7.55 -4.64
CA ILE A 139 -1.53 6.97 -5.59
C ILE A 139 -0.81 6.20 -6.70
N PHE A 140 0.29 6.74 -7.25
CA PHE A 140 1.05 6.07 -8.30
C PHE A 140 1.60 4.71 -7.83
N HIS A 141 2.16 4.63 -6.62
CA HIS A 141 2.62 3.37 -6.04
C HIS A 141 1.46 2.39 -5.77
N LEU A 142 0.32 2.91 -5.28
CA LEU A 142 -0.87 2.11 -5.06
C LEU A 142 -1.42 1.53 -6.36
N LEU A 143 -1.40 2.28 -7.47
CA LEU A 143 -1.80 1.79 -8.79
C LEU A 143 -0.96 0.58 -9.22
N GLY A 144 0.35 0.58 -8.95
CA GLY A 144 1.22 -0.58 -9.16
C GLY A 144 0.75 -1.82 -8.40
N ALA A 145 0.42 -1.66 -7.10
CA ALA A 145 -0.16 -2.74 -6.29
C ALA A 145 -1.50 -3.22 -6.83
N MET A 146 -2.35 -2.30 -7.29
CA MET A 146 -3.66 -2.63 -7.86
C MET A 146 -3.55 -3.42 -9.18
N ILE A 147 -2.60 -3.08 -10.05
CA ILE A 147 -2.31 -3.87 -11.26
C ILE A 147 -1.93 -5.30 -10.86
N PHE A 148 -1.04 -5.46 -9.87
CA PHE A 148 -0.65 -6.77 -9.39
C PHE A 148 -1.84 -7.53 -8.76
N ALA A 149 -2.73 -6.84 -8.02
CA ALA A 149 -3.96 -7.42 -7.49
C ALA A 149 -4.88 -7.97 -8.61
N VAL A 150 -5.02 -7.25 -9.72
CA VAL A 150 -5.80 -7.73 -10.89
C VAL A 150 -5.18 -9.00 -11.47
N ILE A 151 -3.86 -9.05 -11.63
CA ILE A 151 -3.17 -10.25 -12.13
C ILE A 151 -3.43 -11.44 -11.21
N LEU A 152 -3.32 -11.26 -9.89
CA LEU A 152 -3.63 -12.31 -8.90
C LEU A 152 -5.11 -12.72 -8.95
N LEU A 153 -6.05 -11.78 -9.07
CA LEU A 153 -7.49 -12.07 -9.18
C LEU A 153 -7.80 -12.92 -10.40
N LEU A 154 -7.24 -12.58 -11.56
CA LEU A 154 -7.44 -13.35 -12.79
C LEU A 154 -6.86 -14.77 -12.65
N GLN A 155 -5.73 -14.91 -11.98
CA GLN A 155 -5.11 -16.20 -11.72
C GLN A 155 -5.97 -17.05 -10.77
N LEU A 156 -6.46 -16.48 -9.66
CA LEU A 156 -7.30 -17.19 -8.69
C LEU A 156 -8.62 -17.65 -9.30
N ARG A 157 -9.25 -16.83 -10.15
CA ARG A 157 -10.48 -17.22 -10.88
C ARG A 157 -10.25 -18.44 -11.77
N LYS A 158 -9.18 -18.43 -12.59
CA LYS A 158 -8.84 -19.58 -13.43
C LYS A 158 -8.51 -20.84 -12.62
N THR A 159 -8.03 -20.67 -11.40
CA THR A 159 -7.69 -21.78 -10.50
C THR A 159 -8.94 -22.44 -9.90
N GLN A 160 -10.05 -21.72 -9.75
CA GLN A 160 -11.30 -22.30 -9.23
C GLN A 160 -11.97 -23.26 -10.21
N GLU A 161 -11.72 -23.09 -11.50
CA GLU A 161 -12.32 -23.90 -12.58
C GLU A 161 -11.55 -25.21 -12.80
N ASP A 162 -10.31 -25.34 -12.26
CA ASP A 162 -9.41 -26.47 -12.54
C ASP A 162 -8.77 -27.00 -11.25
N GLY A 163 -9.14 -28.24 -10.88
CA GLY A 163 -8.63 -28.90 -9.68
C GLY A 163 -7.10 -29.08 -9.67
N ILE A 164 -6.48 -29.28 -10.84
CA ILE A 164 -5.02 -29.41 -10.94
C ILE A 164 -4.34 -28.07 -10.62
N ARG A 165 -4.88 -26.98 -11.14
CA ARG A 165 -4.35 -25.64 -10.85
C ARG A 165 -4.52 -25.26 -9.37
N LYS A 166 -5.60 -25.70 -8.75
CA LYS A 166 -5.81 -25.53 -7.30
C LYS A 166 -4.72 -26.23 -6.50
N LEU A 167 -4.40 -27.48 -6.86
CA LEU A 167 -3.34 -28.23 -6.20
C LEU A 167 -1.98 -27.52 -6.35
N ILE A 168 -1.66 -27.07 -7.57
CA ILE A 168 -0.42 -26.34 -7.85
C ILE A 168 -0.36 -25.05 -7.02
N LEU A 169 -1.44 -24.25 -6.96
CA LEU A 169 -1.48 -23.00 -6.19
C LEU A 169 -1.18 -23.23 -4.71
N VAL A 170 -1.74 -24.28 -4.12
CA VAL A 170 -1.59 -24.56 -2.69
C VAL A 170 -0.22 -25.15 -2.36
N THR A 171 0.33 -26.01 -3.22
CA THR A 171 1.61 -26.72 -2.98
C THR A 171 2.84 -25.92 -3.41
N ASN A 172 2.69 -24.94 -4.32
CA ASN A 172 3.80 -24.20 -4.85
C ASN A 172 4.28 -23.08 -3.87
N PRO A 173 5.51 -23.18 -3.33
CA PRO A 173 6.05 -22.17 -2.43
C PRO A 173 6.16 -20.78 -3.06
N PHE A 174 6.28 -20.69 -4.38
CA PHE A 174 6.34 -19.44 -5.14
C PHE A 174 5.00 -18.66 -5.04
N GLU A 175 3.86 -19.35 -5.17
CA GLU A 175 2.55 -18.70 -5.05
C GLU A 175 2.29 -18.19 -3.62
N LYS A 176 2.69 -18.97 -2.61
CA LYS A 176 2.67 -18.52 -1.21
C LYS A 176 3.50 -17.25 -1.00
N MET A 177 4.68 -17.21 -1.60
CA MET A 177 5.56 -16.05 -1.56
C MET A 177 4.89 -14.82 -2.20
N ARG A 178 4.30 -14.95 -3.40
CA ARG A 178 3.61 -13.85 -4.11
C ARG A 178 2.49 -13.22 -3.29
N ILE A 179 1.64 -14.04 -2.66
CA ILE A 179 0.55 -13.56 -1.80
C ILE A 179 1.11 -12.85 -0.58
N ARG A 180 2.16 -13.40 0.05
CA ARG A 180 2.85 -12.76 1.18
C ARG A 180 3.42 -11.40 0.77
N LEU A 181 4.15 -11.33 -0.35
CA LEU A 181 4.77 -10.09 -0.83
C LEU A 181 3.73 -9.03 -1.17
N PHE A 182 2.62 -9.42 -1.80
CA PHE A 182 1.50 -8.52 -2.03
C PHE A 182 0.97 -7.93 -0.73
N THR A 183 0.71 -8.77 0.29
CA THR A 183 0.20 -8.32 1.58
C THR A 183 1.19 -7.39 2.28
N VAL A 184 2.49 -7.69 2.26
CA VAL A 184 3.54 -6.85 2.86
C VAL A 184 3.60 -5.49 2.16
N TYR A 185 3.58 -5.48 0.82
CA TYR A 185 3.60 -4.24 0.05
C TYR A 185 2.33 -3.39 0.29
N TRP A 186 1.16 -4.03 0.37
CA TRP A 186 -0.09 -3.33 0.67
C TRP A 186 -0.04 -2.64 2.02
N HIS A 187 0.39 -3.36 3.07
CA HIS A 187 0.55 -2.75 4.40
C HIS A 187 1.63 -1.66 4.47
N PHE A 188 2.69 -1.79 3.68
CA PHE A 188 3.66 -0.70 3.54
C PHE A 188 2.99 0.56 2.98
N MET A 189 2.15 0.43 1.96
CA MET A 189 1.40 1.56 1.40
C MET A 189 0.39 2.14 2.41
N ASP A 190 -0.32 1.28 3.16
CA ASP A 190 -1.20 1.72 4.24
C ASP A 190 -0.44 2.55 5.28
N ALA A 191 0.74 2.08 5.71
CA ALA A 191 1.57 2.78 6.69
C ALA A 191 2.08 4.13 6.17
N VAL A 192 2.55 4.18 4.92
CA VAL A 192 2.98 5.44 4.27
C VAL A 192 1.83 6.43 4.25
N TRP A 193 0.62 6.01 3.84
CA TRP A 193 -0.54 6.91 3.82
C TRP A 193 -0.91 7.42 5.22
N LEU A 194 -0.91 6.57 6.24
CA LEU A 194 -1.23 6.99 7.61
C LEU A 194 -0.25 8.06 8.11
N ILE A 195 1.04 7.92 7.79
CA ILE A 195 2.06 8.93 8.11
C ILE A 195 1.77 10.25 7.37
N LEU A 196 1.48 10.18 6.07
CA LEU A 196 1.13 11.35 5.25
C LEU A 196 -0.14 12.03 5.75
N PHE A 197 -1.17 11.24 6.05
CA PHE A 197 -2.44 11.78 6.56
C PHE A 197 -2.28 12.47 7.91
N PHE A 198 -1.49 11.87 8.83
CA PHE A 198 -1.17 12.50 10.11
C PHE A 198 -0.41 13.81 9.92
N LEU A 199 0.54 13.83 9.00
CA LEU A 199 1.29 15.04 8.63
C LEU A 199 0.36 16.13 8.04
N PHE A 200 -0.62 15.74 7.23
CA PHE A 200 -1.62 16.67 6.70
C PHE A 200 -2.50 17.25 7.82
N ILE A 201 -2.93 16.41 8.79
CA ILE A 201 -3.67 16.90 9.97
C ILE A 201 -2.90 17.98 10.73
N LEU A 202 -1.58 17.83 10.88
CA LEU A 202 -0.74 18.79 11.56
C LEU A 202 -0.54 20.10 10.76
N SER A 203 -0.88 20.09 9.47
CA SER A 203 -0.67 21.21 8.55
C SER A 203 -1.91 22.11 8.41
N PHE A 204 -3.10 21.62 8.82
CA PHE A 204 -4.38 22.32 8.79
C PHE A 204 -4.80 22.81 10.17
#